data_10a62fa9a6d120874fb46918eae0bf0d
#
_entry.id   10a62fa9a6d120874fb46918eae0bf0d
#
_cell.length_a   1.000
_cell.length_b   1.000
_cell.length_c   1.000
_cell.angle_alpha   90.00
_cell.angle_beta   90.00
_cell.angle_gamma   90.00
#
_symmetry.space_group_name_H-M   'P 1'
#
loop_
_entity.id
_entity.type
_entity.pdbx_description
1 polymer ?
#
loop_
_entity_poly.entity_id
_entity_poly.type
_entity_poly.pdbx_seq_one_letter_code
_entity_poly.pdbx_strand_id
1 'polypeptide(L)'
;MDITKEIHDYIVETFEIEEDEDFDDDINLFDYGYVDSLAAMTILAHLEQFFGIEITQRDLMLHSLNSINELAAFVKSKTEN
;
A
#
# COMPACT_ATOMS: atom_id res chain seq x y z
N MET A 1 -10.07 7.83 11.13
CA MET A 1 -9.83 6.69 10.21
C MET A 1 -8.44 6.12 10.46
N ASP A 2 -8.35 4.82 10.53
CA ASP A 2 -7.05 4.14 10.64
C ASP A 2 -6.54 3.83 9.24
N ILE A 3 -5.61 4.63 8.76
CA ILE A 3 -5.09 4.53 7.40
C ILE A 3 -4.42 3.17 7.16
N THR A 4 -3.63 2.70 8.13
CA THR A 4 -2.95 1.41 8.01
C THR A 4 -3.96 0.28 7.86
N LYS A 5 -5.01 0.28 8.68
CA LYS A 5 -6.05 -0.74 8.63
C LYS A 5 -6.80 -0.71 7.29
N GLU A 6 -7.12 0.49 6.80
CA GLU A 6 -7.80 0.63 5.51
C GLU A 6 -6.99 0.04 4.37
N ILE A 7 -5.69 0.32 4.36
CA ILE A 7 -4.80 -0.20 3.32
C ILE A 7 -4.64 -1.71 3.47
N HIS A 8 -4.45 -2.19 4.71
CA HIS A 8 -4.33 -3.61 5.00
C HIS A 8 -5.57 -4.37 4.49
N ASP A 9 -6.75 -3.92 4.87
CA ASP A 9 -8.00 -4.58 4.49
C ASP A 9 -8.20 -4.57 2.97
N TYR A 10 -7.89 -3.46 2.32
CA TYR A 10 -8.01 -3.36 0.87
C TYR A 10 -7.11 -4.38 0.17
N ILE A 11 -5.85 -4.45 0.58
CA ILE A 11 -4.87 -5.34 -0.07
C ILE A 11 -5.23 -6.80 0.17
N VAL A 12 -5.57 -7.15 1.40
CA VAL A 12 -5.92 -8.52 1.76
C VAL A 12 -7.16 -8.99 0.97
N GLU A 13 -8.19 -8.16 0.90
CA GLU A 13 -9.41 -8.51 0.18
C GLU A 13 -9.22 -8.54 -1.33
N THR A 14 -8.52 -7.54 -1.87
CA THR A 14 -8.38 -7.38 -3.32
C THR A 14 -7.54 -8.50 -3.93
N PHE A 15 -6.48 -8.89 -3.24
CA PHE A 15 -5.54 -9.91 -3.73
C PHE A 15 -5.73 -11.26 -3.07
N GLU A 16 -6.80 -11.42 -2.29
CA GLU A 16 -7.17 -12.68 -1.66
C GLU A 16 -6.02 -13.31 -0.88
N ILE A 17 -5.36 -12.49 -0.06
CA ILE A 17 -4.21 -12.92 0.73
C ILE A 17 -4.69 -13.65 1.98
N GLU A 18 -4.09 -14.81 2.27
CA GLU A 18 -4.34 -15.50 3.53
C GLU A 18 -3.50 -14.87 4.63
N GLU A 19 -4.16 -14.41 5.68
CA GLU A 19 -3.48 -13.80 6.82
C GLU A 19 -3.03 -14.88 7.80
N ASP A 20 -1.88 -15.49 7.50
CA ASP A 20 -1.28 -16.48 8.39
C ASP A 20 -0.21 -15.84 9.27
N GLU A 21 0.52 -16.69 10.03
CA GLU A 21 1.54 -16.20 10.96
C GLU A 21 2.67 -15.45 10.29
N ASP A 22 2.90 -15.72 9.01
CA ASP A 22 4.02 -15.12 8.27
C ASP A 22 3.64 -13.79 7.62
N PHE A 23 2.34 -13.46 7.58
CA PHE A 23 1.87 -12.21 6.97
C PHE A 23 1.73 -11.12 8.03
N ASP A 24 2.42 -10.00 7.84
CA ASP A 24 2.24 -8.80 8.66
C ASP A 24 2.37 -7.55 7.77
N ASP A 25 2.20 -6.39 8.37
CA ASP A 25 2.20 -5.14 7.63
C ASP A 25 3.60 -4.65 7.24
N ASP A 26 4.65 -5.30 7.75
CA ASP A 26 6.04 -4.92 7.45
C ASP A 26 6.66 -5.75 6.33
N ILE A 27 6.04 -6.85 5.92
CA ILE A 27 6.65 -7.70 4.90
C ILE A 27 6.68 -6.99 3.56
N ASN A 28 7.69 -7.32 2.76
CA ASN A 28 7.79 -6.82 1.39
C ASN A 28 6.85 -7.62 0.51
N LEU A 29 5.78 -6.98 0.04
CA LEU A 29 4.73 -7.65 -0.73
C LEU A 29 5.24 -8.23 -2.05
N PHE A 30 6.26 -7.59 -2.63
CA PHE A 30 6.85 -8.07 -3.88
C PHE A 30 7.74 -9.29 -3.66
N ASP A 31 8.56 -9.26 -2.61
CA ASP A 31 9.49 -10.35 -2.31
C ASP A 31 8.75 -11.65 -1.98
N TYR A 32 7.60 -11.53 -1.33
CA TYR A 32 6.79 -12.70 -0.97
C TYR A 32 5.83 -13.12 -2.07
N GLY A 33 5.80 -12.39 -3.18
CA GLY A 33 4.99 -12.75 -4.34
C GLY A 33 3.51 -12.42 -4.22
N TYR A 34 3.12 -11.63 -3.24
CA TYR A 34 1.72 -11.21 -3.10
C TYR A 34 1.32 -10.17 -4.15
N VAL A 35 2.27 -9.35 -4.58
CA VAL A 35 2.01 -8.21 -5.46
C VAL A 35 3.06 -8.20 -6.57
N ASP A 36 2.63 -7.98 -7.81
CA ASP A 36 3.52 -7.73 -8.95
C ASP A 36 3.39 -6.28 -9.41
N SER A 37 4.08 -5.92 -10.48
CA SER A 37 4.08 -4.54 -10.99
C SER A 37 2.68 -4.05 -11.37
N LEU A 38 1.87 -4.91 -11.97
CA LEU A 38 0.50 -4.54 -12.35
C LEU A 38 -0.38 -4.33 -11.12
N ALA A 39 -0.26 -5.23 -10.14
CA ALA A 39 -0.99 -5.10 -8.89
C ALA A 39 -0.58 -3.82 -8.14
N ALA A 40 0.72 -3.47 -8.18
CA ALA A 40 1.20 -2.25 -7.56
C ALA A 40 0.53 -1.01 -8.15
N MET A 41 0.38 -0.96 -9.47
CA MET A 41 -0.30 0.16 -10.11
C MET A 41 -1.76 0.26 -9.69
N THR A 42 -2.42 -0.89 -9.54
CA THR A 42 -3.80 -0.95 -9.05
C THR A 42 -3.92 -0.40 -7.63
N ILE A 43 -2.99 -0.80 -6.76
CA ILE A 43 -2.96 -0.30 -5.38
C ILE A 43 -2.79 1.22 -5.36
N LEU A 44 -1.83 1.75 -6.11
CA LEU A 44 -1.55 3.18 -6.13
C LEU A 44 -2.75 3.97 -6.64
N ALA A 45 -3.42 3.49 -7.68
CA ALA A 45 -4.61 4.14 -8.21
C ALA A 45 -5.74 4.17 -7.18
N HIS A 46 -5.91 3.07 -6.43
CA HIS A 46 -6.90 3.01 -5.36
C HIS A 46 -6.59 4.04 -4.27
N LEU A 47 -5.33 4.14 -3.86
CA LEU A 47 -4.94 5.09 -2.81
C LEU A 47 -5.20 6.53 -3.23
N GLU A 48 -4.94 6.86 -4.49
CA GLU A 48 -5.24 8.20 -5.00
C GLU A 48 -6.72 8.52 -4.91
N GLN A 49 -7.56 7.59 -5.33
CA GLN A 49 -9.01 7.81 -5.33
C GLN A 49 -9.61 7.78 -3.93
N PHE A 50 -9.21 6.80 -3.14
CA PHE A 50 -9.80 6.62 -1.81
C PHE A 50 -9.41 7.74 -0.85
N PHE A 51 -8.15 8.14 -0.86
CA PHE A 51 -7.65 9.17 0.05
C PHE A 51 -7.62 10.58 -0.55
N GLY A 52 -7.95 10.72 -1.83
CA GLY A 52 -7.96 12.02 -2.49
C GLY A 52 -6.57 12.64 -2.59
N ILE A 53 -5.56 11.84 -2.86
CA ILE A 53 -4.18 12.30 -2.98
C ILE A 53 -3.67 12.11 -4.40
N GLU A 54 -2.56 12.79 -4.72
CA GLU A 54 -1.88 12.59 -6.00
C GLU A 54 -0.52 11.93 -5.74
N ILE A 55 -0.25 10.83 -6.45
CA ILE A 55 1.02 10.12 -6.35
C ILE A 55 1.81 10.39 -7.63
N THR A 56 2.93 11.09 -7.49
CA THR A 56 3.76 11.51 -8.62
C THR A 56 4.91 10.53 -8.83
N GLN A 57 5.57 10.62 -10.01
CA GLN A 57 6.78 9.83 -10.24
C GLN A 57 7.87 10.17 -9.24
N ARG A 58 7.96 11.42 -8.84
CA ARG A 58 8.93 11.83 -7.83
C ARG A 58 8.68 11.13 -6.51
N ASP A 59 7.41 11.01 -6.11
CA ASP A 59 7.05 10.29 -4.90
C ASP A 59 7.52 8.83 -4.97
N LEU A 60 7.33 8.18 -6.12
CA LEU A 60 7.74 6.80 -6.30
C LEU A 60 9.26 6.64 -6.26
N MET A 61 10.01 7.66 -6.66
CA MET A 61 11.46 7.63 -6.61
C MET A 61 12.00 7.88 -5.21
N LEU A 62 11.30 8.68 -4.41
CA LEU A 62 11.77 9.10 -3.09
C LEU A 62 11.31 8.19 -1.96
N HIS A 63 10.29 7.40 -2.18
CA HIS A 63 9.69 6.58 -1.12
C HIS A 63 9.69 5.11 -1.49
N SER A 64 9.97 4.27 -0.49
CA SER A 64 9.79 2.84 -0.64
C SER A 64 8.34 2.51 -0.32
N LEU A 65 7.63 1.87 -1.26
CA LEU A 65 6.20 1.58 -1.11
C LEU A 65 5.95 0.07 -1.28
N ASN A 66 6.74 -0.73 -0.59
CA ASN A 66 6.75 -2.18 -0.78
C ASN A 66 5.99 -2.95 0.30
N SER A 67 5.62 -2.29 1.40
CA SER A 67 4.86 -2.93 2.48
C SER A 67 3.64 -2.09 2.83
N ILE A 68 2.71 -2.69 3.56
CA ILE A 68 1.51 -1.97 4.00
C ILE A 68 1.89 -0.79 4.89
N ASN A 69 2.85 -0.98 5.80
CA ASN A 69 3.31 0.10 6.67
C ASN A 69 3.96 1.24 5.90
N GLU A 70 4.74 0.92 4.86
CA GLU A 70 5.33 1.95 4.02
C GLU A 70 4.27 2.74 3.25
N LEU A 71 3.28 2.04 2.70
CA LEU A 71 2.17 2.69 2.01
C LEU A 71 1.38 3.58 2.97
N ALA A 72 1.12 3.10 4.18
CA ALA A 72 0.39 3.87 5.18
C ALA A 72 1.15 5.13 5.60
N ALA A 73 2.46 5.01 5.82
CA ALA A 73 3.28 6.16 6.18
C ALA A 73 3.26 7.21 5.07
N PHE A 74 3.34 6.77 3.84
CA PHE A 74 3.30 7.67 2.68
C PHE A 74 1.96 8.40 2.59
N VAL A 75 0.85 7.66 2.70
CA VAL A 75 -0.48 8.27 2.66
C VAL A 75 -0.67 9.27 3.79
N LYS A 76 -0.21 8.92 5.00
CA LYS A 76 -0.28 9.84 6.14
C LYS A 76 0.46 11.14 5.87
N SER A 77 1.64 11.05 5.27
CA SER A 77 2.43 12.25 4.96
C SER A 77 1.71 13.14 3.94
N LYS A 78 0.98 12.55 3.00
CA LYS A 78 0.21 13.30 2.00
C LYS A 78 -1.05 13.93 2.58
N THR A 79 -1.71 13.25 3.51
CA THR A 79 -2.99 13.73 4.05
C THR A 79 -2.85 14.69 5.21
N GLU A 80 -1.69 14.74 5.85
CA GLU A 80 -1.41 15.63 6.98
C GLU A 80 -1.00 17.05 6.57
N ASN A 81 -0.86 17.29 5.30
CA ASN A 81 -0.49 18.62 4.79
C ASN A 81 -1.70 19.47 4.46
#